data_8eade7711fcda0bb554a8723e9410a0a
#
_entry.id   8eade7711fcda0bb554a8723e9410a0a
#
_cell.length_a   1.000
_cell.length_b   1.000
_cell.length_c   1.000
_cell.angle_alpha   90.00
_cell.angle_beta   90.00
_cell.angle_gamma   90.00
#
_symmetry.space_group_name_H-M   'P 1'
#
loop_
_entity.id
_entity.type
_entity.pdbx_description
1 polymer ?
#
loop_
_entity_poly.entity_id
_entity_poly.type
_entity_poly.pdbx_seq_one_letter_code
_entity_poly.pdbx_strand_id
1 'polypeptide(L)'
;MFTVLQAHKLRTMYSKLTATSIVLQAINNVKPSLEVRKVRKSGRTILIPRIVPTTRQEVLAIRWIIESARQNRRKSRLSFSECLALELFYAFQKKGQARQKRDELHKIAQANRAFLRFRWW
;
A
#
# COMPACT_ATOMS: atom_id res chain seq x y z
N MET A 1 -10.22 -12.31 -10.38
CA MET A 1 -10.81 -13.47 -9.68
C MET A 1 -9.85 -14.66 -9.80
N PHE A 2 -9.64 -15.39 -8.73
CA PHE A 2 -8.76 -16.55 -8.77
C PHE A 2 -9.43 -17.72 -9.48
N THR A 3 -8.74 -18.33 -10.45
CA THR A 3 -9.13 -19.64 -10.97
C THR A 3 -8.59 -20.73 -10.04
N VAL A 4 -9.16 -21.94 -10.13
CA VAL A 4 -8.68 -23.11 -9.35
C VAL A 4 -7.21 -23.39 -9.62
N LEU A 5 -6.77 -23.22 -10.88
CA LEU A 5 -5.37 -23.41 -11.26
C LEU A 5 -4.44 -22.41 -10.61
N GLN A 6 -4.84 -21.14 -10.53
CA GLN A 6 -4.06 -20.08 -9.87
C GLN A 6 -3.96 -20.35 -8.36
N ALA A 7 -5.05 -20.77 -7.73
CA ALA A 7 -5.05 -21.14 -6.33
C ALA A 7 -4.10 -22.29 -6.03
N HIS A 8 -4.07 -23.30 -6.90
CA HIS A 8 -3.16 -24.43 -6.77
C HIS A 8 -1.69 -24.00 -6.92
N LYS A 9 -1.40 -23.16 -7.92
CA LYS A 9 -0.05 -22.61 -8.13
C LYS A 9 0.42 -21.83 -6.91
N LEU A 10 -0.44 -20.98 -6.36
CA LEU A 10 -0.12 -20.20 -5.17
C LEU A 10 0.14 -21.11 -3.96
N ARG A 11 -0.69 -22.11 -3.78
CA ARG A 11 -0.55 -23.07 -2.69
C ARG A 11 0.81 -23.80 -2.78
N THR A 12 1.24 -24.17 -3.96
CA THR A 12 2.54 -24.82 -4.20
C THR A 12 3.70 -23.86 -3.95
N MET A 13 3.59 -22.61 -4.45
CA MET A 13 4.62 -21.58 -4.25
C MET A 13 4.82 -21.22 -2.79
N TYR A 14 3.73 -21.12 -2.02
CA TYR A 14 3.77 -20.61 -0.65
C TYR A 14 3.71 -21.70 0.42
N SER A 15 3.76 -22.96 0.03
CA SER A 15 3.69 -24.09 0.98
C SER A 15 4.81 -24.09 2.01
N LYS A 16 5.98 -23.50 1.67
CA LYS A 16 7.13 -23.40 2.55
C LYS A 16 7.18 -22.13 3.38
N LEU A 17 6.24 -21.20 3.17
CA LEU A 17 6.21 -19.92 3.85
C LEU A 17 5.24 -19.97 5.03
N THR A 18 5.64 -19.40 6.16
CA THR A 18 4.74 -19.22 7.30
C THR A 18 3.76 -18.08 7.01
N ALA A 19 2.58 -18.13 7.65
CA ALA A 19 1.60 -17.06 7.54
C ALA A 19 2.19 -15.72 7.99
N THR A 20 3.01 -15.72 9.04
CA THR A 20 3.69 -14.52 9.54
C THR A 20 4.61 -13.93 8.50
N SER A 21 5.40 -14.75 7.80
CA SER A 21 6.29 -14.29 6.73
C SER A 21 5.52 -13.62 5.59
N ILE A 22 4.38 -14.19 5.21
CA ILE A 22 3.54 -13.64 4.14
C ILE A 22 2.99 -12.28 4.55
N VAL A 23 2.48 -12.15 5.77
CA VAL A 23 1.92 -10.88 6.28
C VAL A 23 2.99 -9.82 6.35
N LEU A 24 4.17 -10.12 6.91
CA LEU A 24 5.28 -9.17 7.01
C LEU A 24 5.76 -8.70 5.63
N GLN A 25 5.87 -9.63 4.68
CA GLN A 25 6.27 -9.27 3.31
C GLN A 25 5.19 -8.44 2.61
N ALA A 26 3.92 -8.74 2.83
CA ALA A 26 2.83 -7.94 2.30
C ALA A 26 2.88 -6.49 2.80
N ILE A 27 3.09 -6.31 4.10
CA ILE A 27 3.25 -4.97 4.71
C ILE A 27 4.46 -4.25 4.10
N ASN A 28 5.59 -4.93 3.99
CA ASN A 28 6.80 -4.36 3.37
C ASN A 28 6.55 -3.89 1.94
N ASN A 29 5.78 -4.64 1.17
CA ASN A 29 5.48 -4.29 -0.22
C ASN A 29 4.57 -3.07 -0.35
N VAL A 30 3.82 -2.74 0.69
CA VAL A 30 2.88 -1.60 0.70
C VAL A 30 3.48 -0.35 1.36
N LYS A 31 4.56 -0.50 2.13
CA LYS A 31 5.19 0.64 2.80
C LYS A 31 5.60 1.74 1.81
N PRO A 32 5.11 2.98 1.98
CA PRO A 32 5.58 4.09 1.16
C PRO A 32 6.90 4.62 1.71
N SER A 33 7.85 4.89 0.84
CA SER A 33 9.10 5.55 1.23
C SER A 33 9.03 7.06 1.11
N LEU A 34 8.08 7.56 0.30
CA LEU A 34 7.87 8.98 0.05
C LEU A 34 6.42 9.34 0.27
N GLU A 35 6.19 10.55 0.77
CA GLU A 35 4.86 11.16 0.82
C GLU A 35 4.98 12.62 0.43
N VAL A 36 3.85 13.31 0.29
CA VAL A 36 3.83 14.73 -0.03
C VAL A 36 3.18 15.50 1.12
N ARG A 37 3.73 16.66 1.43
CA ARG A 37 3.19 17.58 2.41
C ARG A 37 2.65 18.81 1.70
N LYS A 38 1.43 19.20 2.07
CA LYS A 38 0.83 20.42 1.53
C LYS A 38 1.41 21.63 2.24
N VAL A 39 1.97 22.55 1.46
CA VAL A 39 2.52 23.81 1.95
C VAL A 39 1.88 24.95 1.15
N ARG A 40 1.45 25.99 1.84
CA ARG A 40 0.90 27.17 1.20
C ARG A 40 2.02 28.17 0.93
N LYS A 41 2.18 28.54 -0.33
CA LYS A 41 3.21 29.49 -0.77
C LYS A 41 2.57 30.47 -1.75
N SER A 42 2.58 31.78 -1.41
CA SER A 42 2.04 32.83 -2.27
C SER A 42 0.59 32.59 -2.73
N GLY A 43 -0.27 32.09 -1.83
CA GLY A 43 -1.66 31.77 -2.13
C GLY A 43 -1.88 30.46 -2.87
N ARG A 44 -0.82 29.74 -3.21
CA ARG A 44 -0.89 28.41 -3.85
C ARG A 44 -0.66 27.30 -2.84
N THR A 45 -1.36 26.19 -3.03
CA THR A 45 -1.06 24.96 -2.32
C THR A 45 -0.05 24.17 -3.13
N ILE A 46 1.14 23.92 -2.56
CA ILE A 46 2.23 23.19 -3.19
C ILE A 46 2.40 21.87 -2.45
N LEU A 47 2.58 20.78 -3.20
CA LEU A 47 2.88 19.47 -2.63
C LEU A 47 4.39 19.28 -2.63
N ILE A 48 4.97 19.12 -1.44
CA ILE A 48 6.42 18.95 -1.28
C ILE A 48 6.71 17.51 -0.86
N PRO A 49 7.52 16.75 -1.64
CA PRO A 49 7.90 15.40 -1.27
C PRO A 49 8.72 15.36 0.01
N ARG A 50 8.51 14.33 0.83
CA ARG A 50 9.32 14.08 2.01
C ARG A 50 9.54 12.58 2.18
N ILE A 51 10.64 12.22 2.87
CA ILE A 51 10.93 10.84 3.23
C ILE A 51 10.05 10.47 4.43
N VAL A 52 9.38 9.31 4.36
CA VAL A 52 8.53 8.82 5.43
C VAL A 52 9.37 8.08 6.46
N PRO A 53 9.28 8.43 7.77
CA PRO A 53 9.95 7.65 8.82
C PRO A 53 9.45 6.19 8.85
N THR A 54 10.32 5.26 9.23
CA THR A 54 10.02 3.83 9.22
C THR A 54 8.75 3.47 10.01
N THR A 55 8.56 4.06 11.18
CA THR A 55 7.37 3.81 12.01
C THR A 55 6.09 4.25 11.32
N ARG A 56 6.12 5.41 10.65
CA ARG A 56 4.98 5.91 9.91
C ARG A 56 4.70 5.06 8.67
N GLN A 57 5.74 4.54 8.01
CA GLN A 57 5.59 3.65 6.86
C GLN A 57 4.74 2.43 7.22
N GLU A 58 5.03 1.80 8.36
CA GLU A 58 4.30 0.63 8.83
C GLU A 58 2.83 0.94 9.12
N VAL A 59 2.58 2.05 9.80
CA VAL A 59 1.23 2.50 10.15
C VAL A 59 0.41 2.76 8.88
N LEU A 60 0.99 3.45 7.91
CA LEU A 60 0.32 3.74 6.64
C LEU A 60 0.03 2.47 5.85
N ALA A 61 0.98 1.54 5.78
CA ALA A 61 0.81 0.28 5.07
C ALA A 61 -0.34 -0.54 5.66
N ILE A 62 -0.37 -0.69 6.97
CA ILE A 62 -1.42 -1.44 7.66
C ILE A 62 -2.78 -0.77 7.47
N ARG A 63 -2.84 0.55 7.59
CA ARG A 63 -4.08 1.31 7.39
C ARG A 63 -4.63 1.13 5.98
N TRP A 64 -3.79 1.22 4.98
CA TRP A 64 -4.23 1.09 3.59
C TRP A 64 -4.73 -0.32 3.27
N ILE A 65 -4.08 -1.35 3.82
CA ILE A 65 -4.52 -2.73 3.65
C ILE A 65 -5.90 -2.92 4.28
N ILE A 66 -6.12 -2.41 5.48
CA ILE A 66 -7.39 -2.52 6.19
C ILE A 66 -8.50 -1.75 5.45
N GLU A 67 -8.23 -0.54 4.99
CA GLU A 67 -9.19 0.27 4.23
C GLU A 67 -9.58 -0.41 2.92
N SER A 68 -8.62 -0.98 2.22
CA SER A 68 -8.88 -1.70 0.97
C SER A 68 -9.75 -2.92 1.21
N ALA A 69 -9.49 -3.66 2.28
CA ALA A 69 -10.32 -4.81 2.66
C ALA A 69 -11.76 -4.39 3.00
N ARG A 70 -11.94 -3.28 3.72
CA ARG A 70 -13.27 -2.74 4.03
C ARG A 70 -14.03 -2.33 2.78
N GLN A 71 -13.37 -1.70 1.82
CA GLN A 71 -14.01 -1.32 0.55
C GLN A 71 -14.43 -2.54 -0.24
N ASN A 72 -13.60 -3.57 -0.29
CA ASN A 72 -13.91 -4.82 -0.97
C ASN A 72 -15.09 -5.54 -0.31
N ARG A 73 -15.19 -5.50 1.00
CA ARG A 73 -16.32 -6.08 1.73
C ARG A 73 -17.65 -5.45 1.33
N ARG A 74 -17.67 -4.12 1.12
CA ARG A 74 -18.89 -3.40 0.69
C ARG A 74 -19.37 -3.82 -0.69
N LYS A 75 -18.45 -4.25 -1.56
CA LYS A 75 -18.73 -4.62 -2.95
C LYS A 75 -18.95 -6.12 -3.14
N SER A 76 -18.61 -6.94 -2.17
CA SER A 76 -18.70 -8.39 -2.27
C SER A 76 -19.48 -8.98 -1.11
N ARG A 77 -19.87 -10.25 -1.24
CA ARG A 77 -20.57 -11.00 -0.18
C ARG A 77 -19.60 -11.68 0.80
N LEU A 78 -18.29 -11.46 0.63
CA LEU A 78 -17.28 -12.05 1.47
C LEU A 78 -17.24 -11.36 2.83
N SER A 79 -16.82 -12.09 3.88
CA SER A 79 -16.59 -11.51 5.19
C SER A 79 -15.36 -10.59 5.18
N PHE A 80 -15.24 -9.74 6.20
CA PHE A 80 -14.07 -8.87 6.31
C PHE A 80 -12.76 -9.67 6.40
N SER A 81 -12.75 -10.77 7.15
CA SER A 81 -11.56 -11.62 7.27
C SER A 81 -11.12 -12.21 5.93
N GLU A 82 -12.07 -12.62 5.11
CA GLU A 82 -11.77 -13.12 3.76
C GLU A 82 -11.23 -12.01 2.85
N CYS A 83 -11.85 -10.83 2.90
CA CYS A 83 -11.37 -9.67 2.13
C CYS A 83 -9.98 -9.25 2.58
N LEU A 84 -9.70 -9.25 3.88
CA LEU A 84 -8.38 -8.92 4.43
C LEU A 84 -7.33 -9.94 3.96
N ALA A 85 -7.67 -11.23 4.01
CA ALA A 85 -6.77 -12.28 3.54
C ALA A 85 -6.43 -12.11 2.06
N LEU A 86 -7.42 -11.82 1.23
CA LEU A 86 -7.22 -11.57 -0.20
C LEU A 86 -6.33 -10.36 -0.45
N GLU A 87 -6.57 -9.26 0.28
CA GLU A 87 -5.76 -8.06 0.12
C GLU A 87 -4.31 -8.30 0.54
N LEU A 88 -4.09 -9.07 1.61
CA LEU A 88 -2.74 -9.45 2.03
C LEU A 88 -2.04 -10.31 0.97
N PHE A 89 -2.75 -11.23 0.33
CA PHE A 89 -2.21 -12.03 -0.76
C PHE A 89 -1.82 -11.16 -1.96
N TYR A 90 -2.67 -10.24 -2.34
CA TYR A 90 -2.36 -9.32 -3.44
C TYR A 90 -1.16 -8.44 -3.11
N ALA A 91 -1.10 -7.92 -1.90
CA ALA A 91 0.03 -7.11 -1.45
C ALA A 91 1.33 -7.91 -1.42
N PHE A 92 1.27 -9.18 -1.02
CA PHE A 92 2.41 -10.08 -1.07
C PHE A 92 2.94 -10.24 -2.51
N GLN A 93 2.06 -10.25 -3.50
CA GLN A 93 2.40 -10.32 -4.92
C GLN A 93 2.71 -8.96 -5.55
N LYS A 94 2.79 -7.91 -4.76
CA LYS A 94 2.95 -6.52 -5.22
C LYS A 94 1.79 -6.06 -6.11
N LYS A 95 0.57 -6.44 -5.75
CA LYS A 95 -0.67 -6.12 -6.44
C LYS A 95 -1.71 -5.62 -5.44
N GLY A 96 -2.89 -5.24 -5.94
CA GLY A 96 -4.02 -4.85 -5.12
C GLY A 96 -4.10 -3.35 -4.85
N GLN A 97 -5.20 -2.94 -4.22
CA GLN A 97 -5.52 -1.52 -4.01
C GLN A 97 -4.54 -0.81 -3.08
N ALA A 98 -4.09 -1.47 -2.02
CA ALA A 98 -3.13 -0.90 -1.09
C ALA A 98 -1.80 -0.61 -1.79
N ARG A 99 -1.32 -1.55 -2.61
CA ARG A 99 -0.10 -1.35 -3.41
C ARG A 99 -0.27 -0.22 -4.42
N GLN A 100 -1.45 -0.09 -5.04
CA GLN A 100 -1.75 1.02 -5.94
C GLN A 100 -1.68 2.37 -5.24
N LYS A 101 -2.20 2.47 -4.03
CA LYS A 101 -2.11 3.72 -3.23
C LYS A 101 -0.65 4.11 -3.00
N ARG A 102 0.20 3.15 -2.67
CA ARG A 102 1.65 3.38 -2.52
C ARG A 102 2.27 3.90 -3.81
N ASP A 103 1.99 3.23 -4.92
CA ASP A 103 2.57 3.58 -6.22
C ASP A 103 2.10 4.95 -6.70
N GLU A 104 0.83 5.29 -6.50
CA GLU A 104 0.28 6.61 -6.81
C GLU A 104 0.93 7.70 -5.97
N LEU A 105 1.12 7.46 -4.68
CA LEU A 105 1.77 8.41 -3.78
C LEU A 105 3.23 8.67 -4.21
N HIS A 106 3.97 7.61 -4.56
CA HIS A 106 5.33 7.74 -5.07
C HIS A 106 5.38 8.50 -6.39
N LYS A 107 4.41 8.27 -7.26
CA LYS A 107 4.29 8.97 -8.54
C LYS A 107 4.05 10.46 -8.33
N ILE A 108 3.14 10.82 -7.42
CA ILE A 108 2.86 12.21 -7.06
C ILE A 108 4.09 12.86 -6.45
N ALA A 109 4.78 12.18 -5.56
CA ALA A 109 5.99 12.69 -4.91
C ALA A 109 7.09 12.98 -5.94
N GLN A 110 7.30 12.08 -6.89
CA GLN A 110 8.29 12.28 -7.96
C GLN A 110 7.91 13.42 -8.91
N ALA A 111 6.63 13.54 -9.24
CA ALA A 111 6.14 14.62 -10.09
C ALA A 111 6.34 16.00 -9.44
N ASN A 112 6.38 16.07 -8.12
CA ASN A 112 6.52 17.31 -7.35
C ASN A 112 7.93 17.53 -6.78
N ARG A 113 8.92 16.75 -7.19
CA ARG A 113 10.28 16.87 -6.63
C ARG A 113 10.91 18.24 -6.85
N ALA A 114 10.49 18.98 -7.88
CA ALA A 114 10.97 20.32 -8.14
C ALA A 114 10.67 21.30 -6.99
N PHE A 115 9.67 20.99 -6.17
CA PHE A 115 9.29 21.82 -5.03
C PHE A 115 10.08 21.54 -3.76
N LEU A 116 11.05 20.62 -3.76
CA LEU A 116 11.94 20.36 -2.63
C LEU A 116 12.66 21.62 -2.13
N ARG A 117 12.93 22.57 -3.02
CA ARG A 117 13.54 23.86 -2.67
C ARG A 117 12.72 24.68 -1.69
N PHE A 118 11.42 24.41 -1.56
CA PHE A 118 10.54 25.12 -0.61
C PHE A 118 10.43 24.40 0.73
N ARG A 119 11.17 23.34 0.92
CA ARG A 119 11.19 22.59 2.17
C ARG A 119 11.90 23.40 3.24
N TRP A 120 11.20 23.60 4.37
CA TRP A 120 11.72 24.37 5.49
C TRP A 120 11.94 23.55 6.77
N TRP A 121 11.66 22.27 6.73
CA TRP A 121 11.81 21.34 7.87
C TRP A 121 12.93 20.32 7.66
#